data_e42c88704f275ee18d0927b54add46f2
#
_entry.id   e42c88704f275ee18d0927b54add46f2
#
_cell.length_a   1.000
_cell.length_b   1.000
_cell.length_c   1.000
_cell.angle_alpha   90.00
_cell.angle_beta   90.00
_cell.angle_gamma   90.00
#
_symmetry.space_group_name_H-M   'P 1'
#
loop_
_entity.id
_entity.type
_entity.pdbx_description
1 polymer ?
#
loop_
_entity_poly.entity_id
_entity_poly.type
_entity_poly.pdbx_seq_one_letter_code
_entity_poly.pdbx_strand_id
1 'polypeptide(L)'
;MTRKIIPSAFIDRVPNYSFNINKLVYEFKTYLEQFIEDVNDGRNKVLVQRKFHLYKHNTYQYNEVDTIPYTAEIIKQITDIFTFDSVNYRYIMPNTAYNWHVDTGANCLHIPLITNEGCWFVYQNRSISMPADGSLYTVNNGKPHTFVNAGTEPRLHLTFEILD
;
A
#
# COMPACT_ATOMS: atom_id res chain seq x y z
N MET A 1 13.83 1.44 -20.55
CA MET A 1 12.41 1.19 -20.86
C MET A 1 11.74 0.68 -19.59
N THR A 2 10.96 1.50 -18.95
CA THR A 2 10.14 1.11 -17.80
C THR A 2 9.07 0.12 -18.25
N ARG A 3 9.02 -1.06 -17.62
CA ARG A 3 7.99 -2.05 -17.92
C ARG A 3 6.67 -1.59 -17.31
N LYS A 4 5.69 -1.32 -18.16
CA LYS A 4 4.31 -1.13 -17.72
C LYS A 4 3.79 -2.49 -17.23
N ILE A 5 3.53 -2.66 -15.94
CA ILE A 5 2.77 -3.82 -15.46
C ILE A 5 1.30 -3.54 -15.72
N ILE A 6 0.71 -4.38 -16.57
CA ILE A 6 -0.74 -4.47 -16.66
C ILE A 6 -1.14 -5.41 -15.52
N PRO A 7 -1.87 -4.96 -14.50
CA PRO A 7 -2.32 -5.85 -13.47
C PRO A 7 -3.23 -6.91 -14.07
N SER A 8 -3.18 -8.07 -13.47
CA SER A 8 -4.13 -9.14 -13.75
C SER A 8 -5.57 -8.69 -13.52
N ALA A 9 -6.48 -9.62 -13.70
CA ALA A 9 -7.89 -9.36 -13.45
C ALA A 9 -8.19 -8.80 -12.04
N PHE A 10 -7.36 -9.08 -11.02
CA PHE A 10 -7.60 -8.71 -9.61
C PHE A 10 -6.32 -8.36 -8.84
N ILE A 11 -5.69 -9.34 -8.20
CA ILE A 11 -4.44 -9.20 -7.44
C ILE A 11 -3.51 -10.35 -7.83
N ASP A 12 -2.26 -10.02 -8.18
CA ASP A 12 -1.24 -11.00 -8.48
C ASP A 12 0.05 -10.72 -7.74
N ARG A 13 0.72 -11.79 -7.36
CA ARG A 13 2.08 -11.72 -6.85
C ARG A 13 3.05 -11.40 -7.98
N VAL A 14 3.90 -10.39 -7.78
CA VAL A 14 4.97 -10.06 -8.72
C VAL A 14 6.15 -11.01 -8.44
N PRO A 15 6.59 -11.83 -9.42
CA PRO A 15 7.67 -12.77 -9.20
C PRO A 15 9.01 -12.06 -8.95
N ASN A 16 9.91 -12.74 -8.25
CA ASN A 16 11.29 -12.30 -7.99
C ASN A 16 11.46 -11.11 -7.05
N TYR A 17 10.41 -10.75 -6.28
CA TYR A 17 10.51 -9.77 -5.19
C TYR A 17 10.33 -10.47 -3.86
N SER A 18 11.25 -10.19 -2.94
CA SER A 18 11.17 -10.64 -1.55
C SER A 18 11.83 -9.59 -0.66
N PHE A 19 11.04 -9.00 0.24
CA PHE A 19 11.49 -7.92 1.10
C PHE A 19 11.56 -8.36 2.56
N ASN A 20 12.48 -7.78 3.32
CA ASN A 20 12.56 -8.01 4.76
C ASN A 20 11.52 -7.15 5.49
N ILE A 21 10.38 -7.75 5.80
CA ILE A 21 9.26 -7.09 6.46
C ILE A 21 9.64 -6.55 7.83
N ASN A 22 10.47 -7.27 8.59
CA ASN A 22 10.90 -6.81 9.93
C ASN A 22 11.66 -5.49 9.86
N LYS A 23 12.51 -5.31 8.84
CA LYS A 23 13.23 -4.03 8.64
C LYS A 23 12.26 -2.91 8.28
N LEU A 24 11.31 -3.16 7.37
CA LEU A 24 10.31 -2.16 6.98
C LEU A 24 9.43 -1.75 8.15
N VAL A 25 8.94 -2.71 8.92
CA VAL A 25 8.12 -2.45 10.12
C VAL A 25 8.92 -1.70 11.19
N TYR A 26 10.20 -2.05 11.38
CA TYR A 26 11.08 -1.34 12.31
C TYR A 26 11.25 0.13 11.91
N GLU A 27 11.60 0.41 10.66
CA GLU A 27 11.74 1.79 10.16
C GLU A 27 10.43 2.57 10.27
N PHE A 28 9.31 1.96 9.88
CA PHE A 28 8.00 2.57 10.00
C PHE A 28 7.68 2.94 11.46
N LYS A 29 7.73 2.00 12.38
CA LYS A 29 7.38 2.24 13.79
C LYS A 29 8.31 3.21 14.49
N THR A 30 9.59 3.20 14.12
CA THR A 30 10.59 4.05 14.79
C THR A 30 10.55 5.49 14.30
N TYR A 31 10.33 5.70 13.00
CA TYR A 31 10.55 7.01 12.39
C TYR A 31 9.32 7.61 11.69
N LEU A 32 8.39 6.79 11.20
CA LEU A 32 7.33 7.24 10.28
C LEU A 32 5.93 7.21 10.87
N GLU A 33 5.66 6.37 11.86
CA GLU A 33 4.30 6.16 12.40
C GLU A 33 3.65 7.46 12.90
N GLN A 34 4.45 8.37 13.45
CA GLN A 34 3.99 9.68 13.92
C GLN A 34 3.43 10.59 12.80
N PHE A 35 3.77 10.33 11.54
CA PHE A 35 3.30 11.10 10.39
C PHE A 35 2.04 10.53 9.75
N ILE A 36 1.51 9.43 10.29
CA ILE A 36 0.26 8.84 9.79
C ILE A 36 -0.90 9.77 10.15
N GLU A 37 -1.57 10.28 9.12
CA GLU A 37 -2.68 11.20 9.23
C GLU A 37 -3.99 10.56 8.79
N ASP A 38 -5.08 11.08 9.35
CA ASP A 38 -6.42 10.68 8.97
C ASP A 38 -6.76 11.14 7.56
N VAL A 39 -7.22 10.21 6.72
CA VAL A 39 -7.64 10.52 5.35
C VAL A 39 -9.13 10.81 5.33
N ASN A 40 -9.47 12.05 4.99
CA ASN A 40 -10.84 12.45 4.66
C ASN A 40 -10.91 12.81 3.18
N ASP A 41 -11.31 11.86 2.36
CA ASP A 41 -11.45 12.03 0.91
C ASP A 41 -12.88 12.40 0.47
N GLY A 42 -13.74 12.73 1.43
CA GLY A 42 -15.14 13.09 1.19
C GLY A 42 -16.07 11.92 0.83
N ARG A 43 -15.52 10.71 0.63
CA ARG A 43 -16.29 9.51 0.28
C ARG A 43 -16.89 8.81 1.50
N ASN A 44 -16.41 9.15 2.69
CA ASN A 44 -16.89 8.57 3.93
C ASN A 44 -16.95 9.62 5.05
N LYS A 45 -18.06 9.62 5.79
CA LYS A 45 -18.19 10.46 7.00
C LYS A 45 -17.48 9.83 8.21
N VAL A 46 -17.17 8.55 8.13
CA VAL A 46 -16.44 7.80 9.16
C VAL A 46 -15.04 7.53 8.65
N LEU A 47 -14.07 7.97 9.42
CA LEU A 47 -12.68 7.73 9.12
C LEU A 47 -12.35 6.24 9.24
N VAL A 48 -11.90 5.63 8.15
CA VAL A 48 -11.56 4.20 8.10
C VAL A 48 -10.12 3.93 7.69
N GLN A 49 -9.44 4.95 7.18
CA GLN A 49 -8.06 4.85 6.69
C GLN A 49 -7.21 6.00 7.19
N ARG A 50 -5.96 5.69 7.54
CA ARG A 50 -4.91 6.67 7.79
C ARG A 50 -3.81 6.49 6.76
N LYS A 51 -3.13 7.56 6.37
CA LYS A 51 -2.16 7.57 5.28
C LYS A 51 -0.99 8.49 5.59
N PHE A 52 0.20 8.13 5.11
CA PHE A 52 1.36 9.00 5.03
C PHE A 52 1.96 8.94 3.63
N HIS A 53 2.08 10.10 2.97
CA HIS A 53 2.78 10.24 1.70
C HIS A 53 4.28 10.31 1.94
N LEU A 54 4.99 9.23 1.67
CA LEU A 54 6.44 9.16 1.84
C LEU A 54 7.19 9.77 0.65
N TYR A 55 6.65 9.56 -0.56
CA TYR A 55 7.27 10.02 -1.80
C TYR A 55 6.18 10.45 -2.79
N LYS A 56 6.35 11.60 -3.44
CA LYS A 56 5.39 12.13 -4.40
C LYS A 56 6.10 13.06 -5.38
N HIS A 57 5.70 13.00 -6.67
CA HIS A 57 6.26 13.85 -7.73
C HIS A 57 7.80 13.81 -7.77
N ASN A 58 8.39 12.62 -7.71
CA ASN A 58 9.84 12.38 -7.70
C ASN A 58 10.60 13.00 -6.52
N THR A 59 9.92 13.28 -5.41
CA THR A 59 10.51 13.91 -4.23
C THR A 59 10.05 13.20 -2.96
N TYR A 60 10.97 12.94 -2.05
CA TYR A 60 10.62 12.50 -0.70
C TYR A 60 9.89 13.63 0.04
N GLN A 61 8.79 13.25 0.68
CA GLN A 61 8.03 14.14 1.58
C GLN A 61 8.56 14.05 3.02
N TYR A 62 9.40 13.06 3.27
CA TYR A 62 10.10 12.85 4.53
C TYR A 62 11.57 13.29 4.39
N ASN A 63 11.99 14.29 5.17
CA ASN A 63 13.30 14.93 4.98
C ASN A 63 14.48 14.12 5.54
N GLU A 64 14.22 13.23 6.54
CA GLU A 64 15.25 12.44 7.22
C GLU A 64 15.39 11.04 6.59
N VAL A 65 15.48 10.98 5.25
CA VAL A 65 15.51 9.72 4.48
C VAL A 65 16.63 8.77 4.92
N ASP A 66 17.73 9.31 5.43
CA ASP A 66 18.86 8.53 5.93
C ASP A 66 18.50 7.68 7.16
N THR A 67 17.40 7.98 7.85
CA THR A 67 16.90 7.17 8.98
C THR A 67 16.11 5.93 8.52
N ILE A 68 15.71 5.87 7.24
CA ILE A 68 14.93 4.79 6.65
C ILE A 68 15.65 4.17 5.44
N PRO A 69 16.91 3.75 5.55
CA PRO A 69 17.74 3.37 4.42
C PRO A 69 17.17 2.16 3.65
N TYR A 70 16.54 1.22 4.35
CA TYR A 70 15.96 0.05 3.70
C TYR A 70 14.68 0.38 2.90
N THR A 71 13.82 1.22 3.46
CA THR A 71 12.64 1.73 2.72
C THR A 71 13.07 2.52 1.48
N ALA A 72 14.09 3.38 1.60
CA ALA A 72 14.62 4.13 0.47
C ALA A 72 15.23 3.22 -0.62
N GLU A 73 15.95 2.16 -0.23
CA GLU A 73 16.46 1.14 -1.15
C GLU A 73 15.34 0.46 -1.94
N ILE A 74 14.25 0.07 -1.28
CA ILE A 74 13.09 -0.56 -1.92
C ILE A 74 12.43 0.40 -2.91
N ILE A 75 12.23 1.66 -2.53
CA ILE A 75 11.68 2.68 -3.42
C ILE A 75 12.54 2.78 -4.67
N LYS A 76 13.86 2.86 -4.52
CA LYS A 76 14.79 2.90 -5.65
C LYS A 76 14.67 1.66 -6.54
N GLN A 77 14.67 0.45 -5.98
CA GLN A 77 14.54 -0.81 -6.75
C GLN A 77 13.24 -0.82 -7.57
N ILE A 78 12.14 -0.33 -7.01
CA ILE A 78 10.85 -0.29 -7.69
C ILE A 78 10.83 0.81 -8.76
N THR A 79 11.42 1.98 -8.50
CA THR A 79 11.53 3.09 -9.47
C THR A 79 12.34 2.71 -10.70
N ASP A 80 13.34 1.86 -10.54
CA ASP A 80 14.17 1.40 -11.68
C ASP A 80 13.35 0.55 -12.69
N ILE A 81 12.18 0.06 -12.28
CA ILE A 81 11.35 -0.86 -13.07
C ILE A 81 9.99 -0.27 -13.44
N PHE A 82 9.36 0.44 -12.51
CA PHE A 82 8.02 1.00 -12.65
C PHE A 82 8.04 2.52 -12.51
N THR A 83 7.17 3.18 -13.26
CA THR A 83 6.89 4.60 -13.05
C THR A 83 5.70 4.72 -12.11
N PHE A 84 5.83 5.49 -11.03
CA PHE A 84 4.75 5.73 -10.08
C PHE A 84 4.67 7.21 -9.67
N ASP A 85 3.46 7.63 -9.31
CA ASP A 85 3.18 9.00 -8.85
C ASP A 85 3.55 9.18 -7.39
N SER A 86 3.17 8.22 -6.56
CA SER A 86 3.38 8.32 -5.13
C SER A 86 3.63 6.99 -4.44
N VAL A 87 4.38 7.06 -3.34
CA VAL A 87 4.59 5.97 -2.38
C VAL A 87 3.97 6.37 -1.05
N ASN A 88 3.13 5.50 -0.51
CA ASN A 88 2.36 5.79 0.68
C ASN A 88 2.37 4.63 1.66
N TYR A 89 2.40 4.96 2.95
CA TYR A 89 1.95 4.03 3.98
C TYR A 89 0.44 4.17 4.14
N ARG A 90 -0.27 3.05 4.05
CA ARG A 90 -1.73 2.96 4.22
C ARG A 90 -2.05 2.11 5.43
N TYR A 91 -2.67 2.74 6.41
CA TYR A 91 -2.97 2.18 7.72
C TYR A 91 -4.48 2.07 7.89
N ILE A 92 -4.97 0.85 8.09
CA ILE A 92 -6.39 0.57 8.29
C ILE A 92 -6.62 0.16 9.73
N MET A 93 -7.45 0.90 10.43
CA MET A 93 -7.79 0.64 11.82
C MET A 93 -8.54 -0.69 11.97
N PRO A 94 -8.48 -1.33 13.16
CA PRO A 94 -9.29 -2.49 13.46
C PRO A 94 -10.79 -2.23 13.31
N ASN A 95 -11.56 -3.27 12.99
CA ASN A 95 -13.02 -3.24 12.88
C ASN A 95 -13.55 -2.16 11.92
N THR A 96 -12.85 -1.96 10.80
CA THR A 96 -13.22 -0.96 9.79
C THR A 96 -13.34 -1.58 8.39
N ALA A 97 -14.18 -0.94 7.58
CA ALA A 97 -14.28 -1.22 6.15
C ALA A 97 -14.35 0.10 5.38
N TYR A 98 -13.77 0.13 4.21
CA TYR A 98 -13.87 1.27 3.31
C TYR A 98 -15.13 1.18 2.45
N ASN A 99 -15.59 2.31 1.89
CA ASN A 99 -16.70 2.27 0.95
C ASN A 99 -16.30 1.59 -0.36
N TRP A 100 -17.29 1.00 -1.04
CA TRP A 100 -17.13 0.57 -2.41
C TRP A 100 -16.77 1.76 -3.30
N HIS A 101 -15.71 1.60 -4.08
CA HIS A 101 -15.23 2.64 -5.00
C HIS A 101 -14.46 2.03 -6.17
N VAL A 102 -14.15 2.88 -7.13
CA VAL A 102 -13.26 2.62 -8.26
C VAL A 102 -12.26 3.75 -8.29
N ASP A 103 -10.97 3.44 -8.35
CA ASP A 103 -9.94 4.44 -8.54
C ASP A 103 -9.66 4.63 -10.04
N THR A 104 -9.68 5.87 -10.50
CA THR A 104 -9.38 6.19 -11.90
C THR A 104 -7.88 6.13 -12.16
N GLY A 105 -7.48 5.33 -13.15
CA GLY A 105 -6.06 5.19 -13.55
C GLY A 105 -5.21 4.35 -12.61
N ALA A 106 -5.81 3.58 -11.73
CA ALA A 106 -5.10 3.08 -10.58
C ALA A 106 -4.73 1.60 -10.68
N ASN A 107 -3.56 1.36 -11.21
CA ASN A 107 -2.79 0.20 -10.83
C ASN A 107 -1.94 0.54 -9.61
N CYS A 108 -1.95 -0.31 -8.60
CA CYS A 108 -1.20 -0.09 -7.37
C CYS A 108 -0.32 -1.31 -7.08
N LEU A 109 0.91 -1.05 -6.61
CA LEU A 109 1.72 -2.10 -6.02
C LEU A 109 1.57 -2.06 -4.51
N HIS A 110 1.48 -3.20 -3.88
CA HIS A 110 1.39 -3.35 -2.44
C HIS A 110 2.50 -4.25 -1.89
N ILE A 111 3.12 -3.82 -0.81
CA ILE A 111 3.93 -4.65 0.09
C ILE A 111 3.18 -4.67 1.43
N PRO A 112 2.50 -5.78 1.78
CA PRO A 112 1.88 -5.92 3.09
C PRO A 112 2.93 -5.99 4.19
N LEU A 113 2.82 -5.18 5.23
CA LEU A 113 3.76 -5.09 6.36
C LEU A 113 3.17 -5.65 7.64
N ILE A 114 1.93 -5.29 7.95
CA ILE A 114 1.17 -5.79 9.08
C ILE A 114 -0.19 -6.21 8.57
N THR A 115 -0.60 -7.43 8.90
CA THR A 115 -1.89 -7.98 8.49
C THR A 115 -2.40 -8.96 9.54
N ASN A 116 -3.67 -9.32 9.47
CA ASN A 116 -4.31 -10.33 10.30
C ASN A 116 -5.39 -11.07 9.50
N GLU A 117 -5.98 -12.10 10.09
CA GLU A 117 -6.99 -12.96 9.42
C GLU A 117 -8.27 -12.21 9.00
N GLY A 118 -8.55 -11.05 9.59
CA GLY A 118 -9.68 -10.19 9.23
C GLY A 118 -9.40 -9.23 8.08
N CYS A 119 -8.18 -9.21 7.52
CA CYS A 119 -7.78 -8.27 6.48
C CYS A 119 -8.04 -8.81 5.08
N TRP A 120 -8.99 -8.19 4.37
CA TRP A 120 -9.41 -8.59 3.04
C TRP A 120 -9.46 -7.42 2.09
N PHE A 121 -9.00 -7.66 0.86
CA PHE A 121 -9.32 -6.84 -0.29
C PHE A 121 -10.49 -7.50 -1.03
N VAL A 122 -11.59 -6.77 -1.23
CA VAL A 122 -12.86 -7.35 -1.67
C VAL A 122 -13.28 -6.73 -3.00
N TYR A 123 -13.47 -7.58 -3.99
CA TYR A 123 -14.11 -7.28 -5.27
C TYR A 123 -15.53 -7.84 -5.28
N GLN A 124 -16.32 -7.49 -6.28
CA GLN A 124 -17.73 -7.87 -6.36
C GLN A 124 -18.01 -9.37 -6.14
N ASN A 125 -17.11 -10.24 -6.60
CA ASN A 125 -17.32 -11.69 -6.60
C ASN A 125 -16.20 -12.48 -5.89
N ARG A 126 -15.28 -11.82 -5.21
CA ARG A 126 -14.20 -12.48 -4.46
C ARG A 126 -13.56 -11.58 -3.42
N SER A 127 -13.04 -12.21 -2.39
CA SER A 127 -12.15 -11.58 -1.41
C SER A 127 -10.77 -12.22 -1.48
N ILE A 128 -9.72 -11.40 -1.32
CA ILE A 128 -8.33 -11.82 -1.42
C ILE A 128 -7.58 -11.28 -0.20
N SER A 129 -6.87 -12.16 0.50
CA SER A 129 -5.94 -11.79 1.55
C SER A 129 -4.53 -11.69 0.96
N MET A 130 -3.79 -10.66 1.37
CA MET A 130 -2.38 -10.49 1.02
C MET A 130 -1.53 -10.67 2.29
N PRO A 131 -0.79 -11.79 2.43
CA PRO A 131 0.04 -12.02 3.62
C PRO A 131 1.24 -11.06 3.67
N ALA A 132 1.68 -10.74 4.90
CA ALA A 132 2.89 -9.97 5.15
C ALA A 132 4.13 -10.89 5.11
N ASP A 133 4.41 -11.47 3.94
CA ASP A 133 5.46 -12.47 3.71
C ASP A 133 6.67 -11.94 2.92
N GLY A 134 6.71 -10.62 2.69
CA GLY A 134 7.76 -9.97 1.90
C GLY A 134 7.46 -9.88 0.40
N SER A 135 6.32 -10.37 -0.04
CA SER A 135 5.96 -10.33 -1.46
C SER A 135 5.50 -8.95 -1.91
N LEU A 136 5.71 -8.68 -3.19
CA LEU A 136 5.12 -7.56 -3.92
C LEU A 136 3.88 -8.03 -4.66
N TYR A 137 2.79 -7.28 -4.56
CA TYR A 137 1.53 -7.57 -5.25
C TYR A 137 1.15 -6.43 -6.19
N THR A 138 0.65 -6.77 -7.39
CA THR A 138 -0.13 -5.83 -8.20
C THR A 138 -1.59 -5.89 -7.78
N VAL A 139 -2.24 -4.75 -7.69
CA VAL A 139 -3.65 -4.62 -7.30
C VAL A 139 -4.39 -3.81 -8.36
N ASN A 140 -5.46 -4.37 -8.91
CA ASN A 140 -6.32 -3.70 -9.87
C ASN A 140 -7.37 -2.85 -9.15
N ASN A 141 -7.06 -1.58 -8.94
CA ASN A 141 -7.98 -0.61 -8.33
C ASN A 141 -9.00 -0.02 -9.32
N GLY A 142 -8.86 -0.29 -10.62
CA GLY A 142 -9.80 0.11 -11.66
C GLY A 142 -11.11 -0.70 -11.69
N LYS A 143 -11.22 -1.74 -10.84
CA LYS A 143 -12.46 -2.49 -10.62
C LYS A 143 -13.15 -2.04 -9.34
N PRO A 144 -14.49 -2.12 -9.26
CA PRO A 144 -15.20 -1.88 -8.00
C PRO A 144 -14.64 -2.74 -6.87
N HIS A 145 -14.18 -2.10 -5.83
CA HIS A 145 -13.54 -2.77 -4.70
C HIS A 145 -13.74 -2.05 -3.37
N THR A 146 -13.45 -2.75 -2.31
CA THR A 146 -13.25 -2.21 -0.97
C THR A 146 -12.19 -3.03 -0.24
N PHE A 147 -11.75 -2.54 0.91
CA PHE A 147 -10.93 -3.31 1.83
C PHE A 147 -11.53 -3.29 3.22
N VAL A 148 -11.32 -4.39 3.94
CA VAL A 148 -11.88 -4.64 5.26
C VAL A 148 -10.75 -5.05 6.20
N ASN A 149 -10.77 -4.51 7.41
CA ASN A 149 -10.05 -5.05 8.54
C ASN A 149 -11.06 -5.39 9.64
N ALA A 150 -11.52 -6.63 9.66
CA ALA A 150 -12.45 -7.17 10.66
C ALA A 150 -11.69 -7.73 11.90
N GLY A 151 -10.38 -7.62 11.93
CA GLY A 151 -9.54 -8.06 13.04
C GLY A 151 -9.43 -7.03 14.16
N THR A 152 -8.64 -7.35 15.17
CA THR A 152 -8.40 -6.53 16.36
C THR A 152 -7.11 -5.70 16.27
N GLU A 153 -6.26 -5.99 15.29
CA GLU A 153 -5.00 -5.31 15.05
C GLU A 153 -5.07 -4.48 13.76
N PRO A 154 -4.30 -3.39 13.65
CA PRO A 154 -4.25 -2.59 12.44
C PRO A 154 -3.64 -3.36 11.26
N ARG A 155 -4.00 -2.92 10.05
CA ARG A 155 -3.36 -3.37 8.80
C ARG A 155 -2.48 -2.25 8.26
N LEU A 156 -1.24 -2.56 7.91
CA LEU A 156 -0.29 -1.61 7.30
C LEU A 156 0.25 -2.16 5.99
N HIS A 157 0.14 -1.37 4.91
CA HIS A 157 0.79 -1.64 3.63
C HIS A 157 1.65 -0.46 3.20
N LEU A 158 2.80 -0.75 2.59
CA LEU A 158 3.52 0.19 1.74
C LEU A 158 2.97 0.05 0.32
N THR A 159 2.50 1.14 -0.26
CA THR A 159 1.81 1.16 -1.56
C THR A 159 2.47 2.11 -2.54
N PHE A 160 2.48 1.72 -3.82
CA PHE A 160 3.01 2.51 -4.92
C PHE A 160 1.88 2.72 -5.93
N GLU A 161 1.47 3.97 -6.12
CA GLU A 161 0.46 4.34 -7.11
C GLU A 161 1.13 4.49 -8.47
N ILE A 162 0.91 3.51 -9.36
CA ILE A 162 1.58 3.45 -10.67
C ILE A 162 0.91 4.45 -11.62
N LEU A 163 1.72 5.19 -12.37
CA LEU A 163 1.25 5.98 -13.50
C LEU A 163 0.97 5.07 -14.70
N ASP A 164 -0.23 5.17 -15.26
CA ASP A 164 -0.65 4.51 -16.49
C ASP A 164 -0.03 5.15 -17.76
#